data_c6b55e0f47822867273cc0f65db7c3e9
#
_entry.id   c6b55e0f47822867273cc0f65db7c3e9
#
_cell.length_a   1.000
_cell.length_b   1.000
_cell.length_c   1.000
_cell.angle_alpha   90.00
_cell.angle_beta   90.00
_cell.angle_gamma   90.00
#
_symmetry.space_group_name_H-M   'P 1'
#
loop_
_entity.id
_entity.type
_entity.pdbx_description
1 polymer ?
#
loop_
_entity_poly.entity_id
_entity_poly.type
_entity_poly.pdbx_seq_one_letter_code
_entity_poly.pdbx_strand_id
1 'polypeptide(L)'
;ASIDFRALATPEQVLFVYLARDLKVDSVTLDNGPNLQFFQNEGLTEHQLRTRGDDILCIFLPQVPSPGQSFTLNIRYRGSVIANAGNGVLFIGARESWYPHFGDASEFSLYDLAFRWPKHLVLVATGEKSNESEDGDSRLARWTTSQPVPEAGFNLGEYASSSLFSENRFIDVYANRQLEQALMNRLAPPTPEAETSLRIYAGNPGLMTSPNALTLPTPSPADALRALAREVDSSIRFYELYSGPFPFHRLSVSQIPGTFGQGWPGLLYLSTYSFLSPQAQERAGLNATGQEHFTDIVPFHEVAHQWWGNVVGWSSYRDQWIDEAIASYLSLMFADSQKNSDRALHSWLDRYRKRLLFKSPADDIQPADVGPLIMGSRLSSSKSPNAYDVIVYSKGAWVIHMLREMLRQPNTPNPDARFTALLHTLDTKYAQSALSSNQLQREVEAVMTSKMDLEGGRSMDWFFDQYVRGTGIPHYKVDFTSHHTEKGFQVRGTLHQSGVPRSFIAPVPLFASLGPGHPVYLGTVISNGDETHFSFNSQAAPHKLLIDPNMTLLCVPE
;
A
#
# COMPACT_ATOMS: atom_id res chain seq x y z
N ALA A 1 -7.92 22.15 18.61
CA ALA A 1 -8.66 21.95 17.36
C ALA A 1 -10.02 22.63 17.44
N SER A 2 -10.47 23.15 16.32
CA SER A 2 -11.85 23.62 16.12
C SER A 2 -12.42 22.78 14.99
N ILE A 3 -13.52 22.09 15.23
CA ILE A 3 -14.10 21.12 14.30
C ILE A 3 -15.55 21.46 14.06
N ASP A 4 -15.89 21.76 12.79
CA ASP A 4 -17.25 22.04 12.37
C ASP A 4 -17.95 20.74 11.97
N PHE A 5 -19.06 20.44 12.62
CA PHE A 5 -19.88 19.26 12.38
C PHE A 5 -21.23 19.63 11.76
N ARG A 6 -21.76 18.68 11.00
CA ARG A 6 -23.14 18.70 10.54
C ARG A 6 -23.82 17.40 10.91
N ALA A 7 -24.88 17.48 11.71
CA ALA A 7 -25.63 16.31 12.14
C ALA A 7 -26.29 15.59 10.94
N LEU A 8 -26.13 14.26 10.87
CA LEU A 8 -26.75 13.40 9.86
C LEU A 8 -28.22 13.12 10.17
N ALA A 9 -28.83 12.22 9.41
CA ALA A 9 -30.24 11.85 9.56
C ALA A 9 -30.57 11.17 10.90
N THR A 10 -29.61 10.50 11.52
CA THR A 10 -29.74 9.84 12.83
C THR A 10 -28.68 10.37 13.80
N PRO A 11 -28.84 11.61 14.30
CA PRO A 11 -27.83 12.19 15.17
C PRO A 11 -27.85 11.56 16.57
N GLU A 12 -26.68 11.52 17.18
CA GLU A 12 -26.49 10.99 18.53
C GLU A 12 -26.09 12.10 19.51
N GLN A 13 -26.35 11.90 20.81
CA GLN A 13 -25.98 12.84 21.87
C GLN A 13 -24.52 12.65 22.31
N VAL A 14 -23.94 11.49 22.05
CA VAL A 14 -22.56 11.18 22.40
C VAL A 14 -21.74 11.07 21.14
N LEU A 15 -20.65 11.83 21.08
CA LEU A 15 -19.68 11.77 19.99
C LEU A 15 -18.45 11.00 20.46
N PHE A 16 -17.95 10.13 19.60
CA PHE A 16 -16.71 9.39 19.81
C PHE A 16 -15.69 9.88 18.80
N VAL A 17 -14.57 10.39 19.29
CA VAL A 17 -13.43 10.75 18.46
C VAL A 17 -12.15 10.10 18.99
N TYR A 18 -11.19 9.85 18.12
CA TYR A 18 -9.91 9.26 18.47
C TYR A 18 -8.84 10.33 18.61
N LEU A 19 -7.88 10.10 19.50
CA LEU A 19 -6.75 11.00 19.73
C LEU A 19 -5.55 10.18 20.20
N ALA A 20 -4.34 10.53 19.77
CA ALA A 20 -3.14 9.85 20.22
C ALA A 20 -3.05 9.86 21.75
N ARG A 21 -2.68 8.71 22.32
CA ARG A 21 -2.60 8.47 23.77
C ARG A 21 -1.74 9.48 24.53
N ASP A 22 -0.68 9.98 23.89
CA ASP A 22 0.24 10.94 24.49
C ASP A 22 -0.32 12.37 24.49
N LEU A 23 -1.53 12.58 23.96
CA LEU A 23 -2.24 13.85 23.95
C LEU A 23 -3.36 13.82 25.00
N LYS A 24 -3.37 14.82 25.90
CA LYS A 24 -4.37 14.95 26.97
C LYS A 24 -5.27 16.13 26.70
N VAL A 25 -6.57 15.89 26.76
CA VAL A 25 -7.60 16.90 26.57
C VAL A 25 -7.77 17.72 27.83
N ASP A 26 -7.67 19.04 27.70
CA ASP A 26 -7.85 19.99 28.81
C ASP A 26 -9.32 20.48 28.88
N SER A 27 -9.96 20.71 27.74
CA SER A 27 -11.35 21.20 27.67
C SER A 27 -12.00 20.90 26.31
N VAL A 28 -13.30 20.76 26.32
CA VAL A 28 -14.16 20.69 25.14
C VAL A 28 -15.31 21.69 25.30
N THR A 29 -15.53 22.57 24.32
CA THR A 29 -16.64 23.54 24.33
C THR A 29 -17.45 23.43 23.04
N LEU A 30 -18.74 23.74 23.13
CA LEU A 30 -19.65 23.82 21.99
C LEU A 30 -19.88 25.29 21.63
N ASP A 31 -19.66 25.68 20.39
CA ASP A 31 -19.92 27.02 19.84
C ASP A 31 -19.39 28.17 20.73
N ASN A 32 -18.21 28.03 21.32
CA ASN A 32 -17.63 28.93 22.32
C ASN A 32 -18.48 29.12 23.61
N GLY A 33 -19.38 28.20 23.87
CA GLY A 33 -20.20 28.10 25.08
C GLY A 33 -19.46 27.50 26.29
N PRO A 34 -20.19 26.98 27.28
CA PRO A 34 -19.60 26.36 28.45
C PRO A 34 -18.88 25.04 28.09
N ASN A 35 -18.03 24.60 29.01
CA ASN A 35 -17.36 23.30 28.87
C ASN A 35 -18.38 22.16 28.84
N LEU A 36 -18.22 21.25 27.91
CA LEU A 36 -18.94 20.01 27.84
C LEU A 36 -18.34 18.96 28.78
N GLN A 37 -19.16 18.03 29.20
CA GLN A 37 -18.68 16.83 29.86
C GLN A 37 -18.05 15.92 28.79
N PHE A 38 -16.86 15.38 29.10
CA PHE A 38 -16.17 14.43 28.27
C PHE A 38 -15.39 13.41 29.09
N PHE A 39 -15.10 12.26 28.52
CA PHE A 39 -14.19 11.25 29.06
C PHE A 39 -13.16 10.91 27.99
N GLN A 40 -11.88 11.02 28.35
CA GLN A 40 -10.80 10.45 27.57
C GLN A 40 -10.49 9.07 28.18
N ASN A 41 -10.61 8.02 27.38
CA ASN A 41 -10.35 6.67 27.85
C ASN A 41 -8.85 6.43 28.00
N GLU A 42 -8.32 6.77 29.17
CA GLU A 42 -6.93 6.46 29.57
C GLU A 42 -6.76 4.98 29.97
N GLY A 43 -7.85 4.22 30.05
CA GLY A 43 -7.96 3.02 30.85
C GLY A 43 -7.53 1.73 30.20
N LEU A 44 -6.99 1.73 29.00
CA LEU A 44 -6.45 0.51 28.43
C LEU A 44 -5.05 0.25 28.97
N THR A 45 -4.96 -0.08 30.26
CA THR A 45 -3.73 -0.53 30.94
C THR A 45 -3.28 -1.91 30.47
N GLU A 46 -4.14 -2.65 29.79
CA GLU A 46 -3.86 -3.96 29.23
C GLU A 46 -2.87 -3.84 28.05
N HIS A 47 -1.74 -4.54 28.19
CA HIS A 47 -0.62 -4.50 27.23
C HIS A 47 -1.06 -4.78 25.77
N GLN A 48 -2.08 -5.61 25.56
CA GLN A 48 -2.59 -5.96 24.23
C GLN A 48 -3.42 -4.84 23.57
N LEU A 49 -4.01 -3.97 24.36
CA LEU A 49 -4.78 -2.81 23.88
C LEU A 49 -3.90 -1.56 23.80
N ARG A 50 -2.76 -1.54 24.50
CA ARG A 50 -1.74 -0.49 24.39
C ARG A 50 -1.15 -0.34 22.98
N THR A 51 -1.16 -1.40 22.18
CA THR A 51 -0.61 -1.40 20.81
C THR A 51 -1.52 -0.74 19.77
N ARG A 52 -2.78 -0.43 20.10
CA ARG A 52 -3.70 0.27 19.19
C ARG A 52 -3.53 1.79 19.13
N GLY A 53 -2.64 2.36 19.93
CA GLY A 53 -2.13 3.73 19.72
C GLY A 53 -3.03 4.87 20.22
N ASP A 54 -4.36 4.78 20.09
CA ASP A 54 -5.27 5.91 20.28
C ASP A 54 -6.17 5.75 21.50
N ASP A 55 -6.44 6.88 22.17
CA ASP A 55 -7.49 6.99 23.19
C ASP A 55 -8.81 7.32 22.48
N ILE A 56 -9.92 6.88 23.09
CA ILE A 56 -11.26 7.29 22.69
C ILE A 56 -11.69 8.46 23.57
N LEU A 57 -12.07 9.56 22.93
CA LEU A 57 -12.67 10.72 23.57
C LEU A 57 -14.18 10.67 23.39
N CYS A 58 -14.92 10.42 24.49
CA CYS A 58 -16.38 10.46 24.52
C CYS A 58 -16.85 11.87 24.91
N ILE A 59 -17.60 12.55 24.07
CA ILE A 59 -18.06 13.91 24.28
C ILE A 59 -19.59 13.91 24.40
N PHE A 60 -20.13 14.50 25.45
CA PHE A 60 -21.57 14.55 25.72
C PHE A 60 -22.15 15.90 25.28
N LEU A 61 -22.96 15.88 24.23
CA LEU A 61 -23.69 17.08 23.81
C LEU A 61 -24.82 17.39 24.78
N PRO A 62 -25.19 18.67 25.00
CA PRO A 62 -26.27 19.05 25.92
C PRO A 62 -27.62 18.45 25.52
N GLN A 63 -27.83 18.26 24.23
CA GLN A 63 -29.04 17.67 23.65
C GLN A 63 -28.66 16.96 22.33
N VAL A 64 -29.53 16.06 21.88
CA VAL A 64 -29.42 15.44 20.56
C VAL A 64 -29.56 16.53 19.49
N PRO A 65 -28.60 16.71 18.58
CA PRO A 65 -28.73 17.71 17.52
C PRO A 65 -29.90 17.37 16.58
N SER A 66 -30.51 18.38 15.99
CA SER A 66 -31.49 18.15 14.93
C SER A 66 -30.79 17.70 13.63
N PRO A 67 -31.39 16.82 12.80
CA PRO A 67 -30.84 16.47 11.50
C PRO A 67 -30.53 17.72 10.66
N GLY A 68 -29.30 17.79 10.14
CA GLY A 68 -28.81 18.94 9.38
C GLY A 68 -28.30 20.12 10.21
N GLN A 69 -28.43 20.09 11.53
CA GLN A 69 -27.89 21.13 12.41
C GLN A 69 -26.36 21.14 12.34
N SER A 70 -25.78 22.34 12.18
CA SER A 70 -24.33 22.56 12.27
C SER A 70 -23.96 23.09 13.66
N PHE A 71 -22.81 22.69 14.16
CA PHE A 71 -22.21 23.15 15.40
C PHE A 71 -20.69 23.00 15.37
N THR A 72 -19.98 23.75 16.21
CA THR A 72 -18.52 23.75 16.28
C THR A 72 -18.06 23.19 17.64
N LEU A 73 -17.20 22.18 17.63
CA LEU A 73 -16.50 21.72 18.83
C LEU A 73 -15.10 22.32 18.87
N ASN A 74 -14.77 23.00 19.97
CA ASN A 74 -13.43 23.47 20.26
C ASN A 74 -12.80 22.54 21.30
N ILE A 75 -11.76 21.81 20.90
CA ILE A 75 -11.05 20.87 21.75
C ILE A 75 -9.65 21.39 22.02
N ARG A 76 -9.34 21.60 23.28
CA ARG A 76 -8.02 22.02 23.75
C ARG A 76 -7.30 20.83 24.33
N TYR A 77 -6.11 20.53 23.80
CA TYR A 77 -5.31 19.40 24.23
C TYR A 77 -3.81 19.72 24.15
N ARG A 78 -2.99 18.93 24.83
CA ARG A 78 -1.54 19.07 24.90
C ARG A 78 -0.86 17.73 25.03
N GLY A 79 0.40 17.66 24.64
CA GLY A 79 1.24 16.47 24.72
C GLY A 79 2.36 16.51 23.68
N SER A 80 2.99 15.39 23.43
CA SER A 80 4.04 15.28 22.41
C SER A 80 3.76 14.11 21.47
N VAL A 81 3.72 14.41 20.19
CA VAL A 81 3.59 13.43 19.10
C VAL A 81 4.85 13.33 18.25
N ILE A 82 5.86 14.16 18.60
CA ILE A 82 7.13 14.24 17.88
C ILE A 82 8.10 13.22 18.49
N ALA A 83 8.47 12.23 17.70
CA ALA A 83 9.51 11.28 18.06
C ALA A 83 10.88 11.76 17.55
N ASN A 84 11.94 11.43 18.30
CA ASN A 84 13.33 11.76 17.96
C ASN A 84 14.11 10.45 17.75
N ALA A 85 14.56 10.23 16.52
CA ALA A 85 15.35 9.06 16.14
C ALA A 85 16.87 9.25 16.29
N GLY A 86 17.30 10.33 16.93
CA GLY A 86 18.70 10.73 17.09
C GLY A 86 19.23 11.56 15.93
N ASN A 87 20.36 12.24 16.17
CA ASN A 87 21.05 13.10 15.19
C ASN A 87 20.14 14.21 14.59
N GLY A 88 19.17 14.73 15.35
CA GLY A 88 18.23 15.75 14.87
C GLY A 88 17.16 15.24 13.92
N VAL A 89 17.06 13.94 13.69
CA VAL A 89 16.01 13.34 12.87
C VAL A 89 14.73 13.20 13.69
N LEU A 90 13.74 13.99 13.33
CA LEU A 90 12.42 14.04 13.97
C LEU A 90 11.37 13.45 13.04
N PHE A 91 10.27 12.95 13.61
CA PHE A 91 9.10 12.53 12.83
C PHE A 91 7.84 12.49 13.71
N ILE A 92 6.67 12.51 13.07
CA ILE A 92 5.39 12.44 13.77
C ILE A 92 5.01 10.97 13.93
N GLY A 93 5.11 10.47 15.16
CA GLY A 93 4.82 9.06 15.49
C GLY A 93 3.33 8.74 15.65
N ALA A 94 2.50 9.76 15.88
CA ALA A 94 1.06 9.59 16.07
C ALA A 94 0.27 9.45 14.75
N ARG A 95 0.92 9.59 13.59
CA ARG A 95 0.27 9.54 12.27
C ARG A 95 -0.95 10.48 12.22
N GLU A 96 -2.14 9.95 11.86
CA GLU A 96 -3.43 10.66 11.77
C GLU A 96 -3.95 11.12 13.14
N SER A 97 -3.54 10.49 14.23
CA SER A 97 -4.10 10.70 15.57
C SER A 97 -3.53 11.92 16.32
N TRP A 98 -2.73 12.77 15.68
CA TRP A 98 -2.20 13.99 16.29
C TRP A 98 -3.27 15.07 16.53
N TYR A 99 -4.44 14.90 15.97
CA TYR A 99 -5.65 15.72 16.18
C TYR A 99 -6.86 14.81 16.41
N PRO A 100 -7.96 15.34 17.01
CA PRO A 100 -9.17 14.55 17.19
C PRO A 100 -9.81 14.21 15.82
N HIS A 101 -10.03 12.91 15.56
CA HIS A 101 -10.54 12.39 14.30
C HIS A 101 -11.55 11.23 14.53
N PHE A 102 -12.37 10.90 13.55
CA PHE A 102 -13.35 9.81 13.68
C PHE A 102 -12.77 8.41 13.41
N GLY A 103 -11.60 8.32 12.84
CA GLY A 103 -10.93 7.03 12.53
C GLY A 103 -11.52 6.31 11.33
N ASP A 104 -12.34 6.98 10.52
CA ASP A 104 -12.99 6.41 9.34
C ASP A 104 -12.54 7.21 8.10
N ALA A 105 -11.86 6.54 7.17
CA ALA A 105 -11.42 7.13 5.91
C ALA A 105 -12.55 7.47 4.92
N SER A 106 -13.80 7.28 5.34
CA SER A 106 -14.97 7.74 4.57
C SER A 106 -15.34 9.21 4.83
N GLU A 107 -14.71 9.86 5.82
CA GLU A 107 -15.02 11.21 6.22
C GLU A 107 -14.05 12.23 5.61
N PHE A 108 -14.47 12.89 4.56
CA PHE A 108 -13.71 13.92 3.88
C PHE A 108 -14.01 15.30 4.47
N SER A 109 -12.95 16.03 4.86
CA SER A 109 -13.05 17.35 5.48
C SER A 109 -12.07 18.35 4.87
N LEU A 110 -12.39 19.64 4.97
CA LEU A 110 -11.45 20.71 4.70
C LEU A 110 -10.57 20.94 5.94
N TYR A 111 -9.28 21.03 5.72
CA TYR A 111 -8.31 21.28 6.79
C TYR A 111 -7.73 22.68 6.67
N ASP A 112 -7.59 23.31 7.84
CA ASP A 112 -6.99 24.61 8.06
C ASP A 112 -6.03 24.51 9.23
N LEU A 113 -4.75 24.34 8.93
CA LEU A 113 -3.71 23.97 9.88
C LEU A 113 -2.78 25.17 10.12
N ALA A 114 -2.80 25.73 11.32
CA ALA A 114 -1.87 26.77 11.74
C ALA A 114 -0.78 26.17 12.63
N PHE A 115 0.48 26.33 12.22
CA PHE A 115 1.63 25.81 12.96
C PHE A 115 2.53 26.95 13.45
N ARG A 116 3.13 26.71 14.63
CA ARG A 116 4.26 27.46 15.15
C ARG A 116 5.38 26.49 15.51
N TRP A 117 6.57 26.70 14.94
CA TRP A 117 7.71 25.77 15.15
C TRP A 117 9.05 26.53 15.22
N PRO A 118 10.13 25.94 15.78
CA PRO A 118 11.45 26.55 15.83
C PRO A 118 12.00 26.87 14.44
N LYS A 119 12.54 28.08 14.24
CA LYS A 119 12.94 28.55 12.90
C LYS A 119 14.10 27.79 12.26
N HIS A 120 14.88 27.03 13.02
CA HIS A 120 15.95 26.18 12.47
C HIS A 120 15.42 24.89 11.80
N LEU A 121 14.16 24.53 12.04
CA LEU A 121 13.49 23.41 11.40
C LEU A 121 12.68 23.84 10.19
N VAL A 122 12.49 22.92 9.27
CA VAL A 122 11.54 23.04 8.16
C VAL A 122 10.32 22.17 8.48
N LEU A 123 9.12 22.72 8.36
CA LEU A 123 7.86 22.01 8.53
C LEU A 123 7.19 21.85 7.18
N VAL A 124 6.65 20.67 6.93
CA VAL A 124 5.83 20.31 5.77
C VAL A 124 4.53 19.70 6.24
N ALA A 125 3.42 20.01 5.58
CA ALA A 125 2.09 19.53 5.97
C ALA A 125 1.18 19.35 4.76
N THR A 126 0.09 18.61 4.96
CA THR A 126 -1.03 18.51 4.00
C THR A 126 -1.60 19.90 3.69
N GLY A 127 -1.89 20.16 2.43
CA GLY A 127 -2.46 21.43 1.94
C GLY A 127 -1.44 22.42 1.39
N GLU A 128 -1.92 23.60 0.99
CA GLU A 128 -1.10 24.68 0.42
C GLU A 128 -0.66 25.63 1.52
N LYS A 129 0.65 25.88 1.58
CA LYS A 129 1.23 26.80 2.57
C LYS A 129 0.98 28.24 2.22
N SER A 130 0.56 29.03 3.20
CA SER A 130 0.36 30.48 3.09
C SER A 130 0.85 31.22 4.34
N ASN A 131 1.01 32.55 4.22
CA ASN A 131 1.22 33.48 5.33
C ASN A 131 2.37 33.11 6.27
N GLU A 132 3.54 32.70 5.72
CA GLU A 132 4.72 32.46 6.55
C GLU A 132 5.27 33.77 7.13
N SER A 133 5.51 33.76 8.45
CA SER A 133 6.10 34.86 9.18
C SER A 133 7.05 34.36 10.26
N GLU A 134 7.91 35.23 10.77
CA GLU A 134 8.80 34.94 11.90
C GLU A 134 8.36 35.70 13.14
N ASP A 135 8.41 35.04 14.30
CA ASP A 135 8.13 35.57 15.62
C ASP A 135 9.21 35.11 16.59
N GLY A 136 10.22 35.93 16.81
CA GLY A 136 11.40 35.63 17.60
C GLY A 136 12.18 34.44 17.02
N ASP A 137 12.30 33.36 17.80
CA ASP A 137 12.96 32.11 17.38
C ASP A 137 12.00 31.09 16.73
N SER A 138 10.78 31.51 16.44
CA SER A 138 9.76 30.67 15.83
C SER A 138 9.39 31.14 14.42
N ARG A 139 8.88 30.23 13.62
CA ARG A 139 8.14 30.48 12.39
C ARG A 139 6.67 30.15 12.60
N LEU A 140 5.82 30.90 11.94
CA LEU A 140 4.38 30.67 11.88
C LEU A 140 3.98 30.56 10.41
N ALA A 141 3.16 29.59 10.07
CA ALA A 141 2.52 29.52 8.77
C ALA A 141 1.21 28.72 8.86
N ARG A 142 0.43 28.82 7.81
CA ARG A 142 -0.87 28.17 7.68
C ARG A 142 -0.88 27.31 6.44
N TRP A 143 -1.47 26.11 6.55
CA TRP A 143 -1.74 25.21 5.42
C TRP A 143 -3.25 25.01 5.31
N THR A 144 -3.76 25.09 4.09
CA THR A 144 -5.19 24.90 3.82
C THR A 144 -5.37 23.92 2.66
N THR A 145 -6.35 23.02 2.79
CA THR A 145 -6.75 22.15 1.69
C THR A 145 -7.76 22.86 0.79
N SER A 146 -7.60 22.74 -0.52
CA SER A 146 -8.51 23.33 -1.52
C SER A 146 -9.74 22.45 -1.79
N GLN A 147 -9.69 21.19 -1.37
CA GLN A 147 -10.76 20.21 -1.50
C GLN A 147 -10.84 19.37 -0.22
N PRO A 148 -11.99 18.75 0.07
CA PRO A 148 -12.10 17.81 1.17
C PRO A 148 -11.16 16.63 0.99
N VAL A 149 -10.47 16.24 2.06
CA VAL A 149 -9.56 15.08 2.13
C VAL A 149 -9.84 14.28 3.38
N PRO A 150 -9.52 12.97 3.42
CA PRO A 150 -9.88 12.11 4.56
C PRO A 150 -9.06 12.40 5.81
N GLU A 151 -7.83 12.88 5.64
CA GLU A 151 -6.89 13.06 6.74
C GLU A 151 -5.82 14.10 6.42
N ALA A 152 -5.09 14.56 7.45
CA ALA A 152 -4.00 15.52 7.32
C ALA A 152 -2.79 15.10 8.13
N GLY A 153 -1.61 15.12 7.50
CA GLY A 153 -0.33 14.85 8.12
C GLY A 153 0.57 16.09 8.16
N PHE A 154 1.60 16.05 8.99
CA PHE A 154 2.71 16.99 8.94
C PHE A 154 4.00 16.34 9.41
N ASN A 155 5.14 16.84 8.96
CA ASN A 155 6.44 16.43 9.46
C ASN A 155 7.38 17.63 9.59
N LEU A 156 8.47 17.46 10.34
CA LEU A 156 9.46 18.51 10.52
C LEU A 156 10.86 17.91 10.69
N GLY A 157 11.88 18.69 10.35
CA GLY A 157 13.28 18.27 10.48
C GLY A 157 14.27 19.34 10.02
N GLU A 158 15.56 19.03 10.16
CA GLU A 158 16.65 19.82 9.60
C GLU A 158 16.84 19.47 8.11
N TYR A 159 15.82 19.78 7.33
CA TYR A 159 15.77 19.33 5.93
C TYR A 159 16.64 20.15 4.99
N ALA A 160 17.31 19.46 4.08
CA ALA A 160 17.59 19.97 2.74
C ALA A 160 16.37 19.67 1.85
N SER A 161 16.16 20.47 0.84
CA SER A 161 15.02 20.31 -0.08
C SER A 161 15.41 20.51 -1.54
N SER A 162 14.62 19.90 -2.42
CA SER A 162 14.65 20.13 -3.86
C SER A 162 13.22 20.23 -4.37
N SER A 163 12.97 21.21 -5.23
CA SER A 163 11.66 21.43 -5.85
C SER A 163 11.75 21.17 -7.35
N LEU A 164 10.76 20.47 -7.89
CA LEU A 164 10.54 20.23 -9.31
C LEU A 164 9.17 20.80 -9.68
N PHE A 165 9.13 21.69 -10.69
CA PHE A 165 7.87 22.12 -11.29
C PHE A 165 7.65 21.37 -12.60
N SER A 166 6.54 20.68 -12.74
CA SER A 166 6.22 19.84 -13.89
C SER A 166 4.70 19.84 -14.11
N GLU A 167 4.26 20.09 -15.35
CA GLU A 167 2.86 19.96 -15.76
C GLU A 167 1.86 20.63 -14.80
N ASN A 168 2.17 21.85 -14.35
CA ASN A 168 1.33 22.66 -13.45
C ASN A 168 1.24 22.15 -11.98
N ARG A 169 2.18 21.32 -11.55
CA ARG A 169 2.32 20.83 -10.17
C ARG A 169 3.73 21.02 -9.63
N PHE A 170 3.84 21.15 -8.32
CA PHE A 170 5.13 21.15 -7.61
C PHE A 170 5.35 19.81 -6.92
N ILE A 171 6.57 19.29 -7.04
CA ILE A 171 7.04 18.13 -6.30
C ILE A 171 8.21 18.58 -5.46
N ASP A 172 8.02 18.65 -4.16
CA ASP A 172 9.02 19.10 -3.20
C ASP A 172 9.50 17.92 -2.37
N VAL A 173 10.79 17.64 -2.41
CA VAL A 173 11.38 16.54 -1.66
C VAL A 173 12.25 17.08 -0.55
N TYR A 174 12.03 16.58 0.66
CA TYR A 174 12.68 16.99 1.90
C TYR A 174 13.37 15.82 2.56
N ALA A 175 14.64 15.95 2.87
CA ALA A 175 15.38 14.94 3.62
C ALA A 175 16.36 15.57 4.61
N ASN A 176 16.55 14.91 5.75
CA ASN A 176 17.55 15.29 6.73
C ASN A 176 18.96 15.18 6.15
N ARG A 177 19.84 16.08 6.54
CA ARG A 177 21.26 16.03 6.16
C ARG A 177 22.00 14.87 6.82
N GLN A 178 21.51 14.44 7.97
CA GLN A 178 22.07 13.34 8.76
C GLN A 178 21.09 12.16 8.79
N LEU A 179 21.65 10.97 9.00
CA LEU A 179 20.89 9.75 9.20
C LEU A 179 20.47 9.63 10.67
N GLU A 180 19.37 8.96 10.92
CA GLU A 180 18.97 8.54 12.24
C GLU A 180 20.04 7.66 12.91
N GLN A 181 20.11 7.70 14.25
CA GLN A 181 21.19 7.06 15.01
C GLN A 181 21.31 5.55 14.76
N ALA A 182 20.15 4.87 14.63
CA ALA A 182 20.14 3.42 14.42
C ALA A 182 20.79 3.03 13.06
N LEU A 183 20.53 3.82 12.00
CA LEU A 183 21.09 3.59 10.69
C LEU A 183 22.55 4.01 10.62
N MET A 184 22.92 5.12 11.28
CA MET A 184 24.32 5.53 11.44
C MET A 184 25.16 4.42 12.08
N ASN A 185 24.65 3.80 13.14
CA ASN A 185 25.34 2.69 13.83
C ASN A 185 25.55 1.48 12.91
N ARG A 186 24.59 1.18 12.03
CA ARG A 186 24.72 0.08 11.03
C ARG A 186 25.74 0.38 9.94
N LEU A 187 25.85 1.64 9.55
CA LEU A 187 26.77 2.08 8.49
C LEU A 187 28.16 2.41 9.00
N ALA A 188 28.35 2.49 10.33
CA ALA A 188 29.64 2.71 10.94
C ALA A 188 30.63 1.59 10.55
N PRO A 189 31.90 1.92 10.30
CA PRO A 189 32.92 0.90 10.07
C PRO A 189 33.02 0.02 11.35
N PRO A 190 33.33 -1.29 11.19
CA PRO A 190 33.51 -2.17 12.33
C PRO A 190 34.59 -1.61 13.26
N THR A 191 34.36 -1.69 14.57
CA THR A 191 35.34 -1.23 15.55
C THR A 191 36.63 -2.07 15.43
N PRO A 192 37.81 -1.51 15.74
CA PRO A 192 39.06 -2.26 15.66
C PRO A 192 39.04 -3.59 16.45
N GLU A 193 38.25 -3.66 17.51
CA GLU A 193 38.04 -4.87 18.33
C GLU A 193 37.22 -5.93 17.57
N ALA A 194 36.19 -5.52 16.81
CA ALA A 194 35.39 -6.42 15.98
C ALA A 194 36.19 -6.92 14.78
N GLU A 195 37.05 -6.09 14.17
CA GLU A 195 38.00 -6.51 13.14
C GLU A 195 38.99 -7.54 13.66
N THR A 196 39.49 -7.37 14.87
CA THR A 196 40.40 -8.33 15.49
C THR A 196 39.71 -9.67 15.76
N SER A 197 38.47 -9.66 16.20
CA SER A 197 37.65 -10.85 16.46
C SER A 197 37.33 -11.61 15.15
N LEU A 198 37.00 -10.91 14.07
CA LEU A 198 36.78 -11.49 12.75
C LEU A 198 38.07 -12.11 12.17
N ARG A 199 39.23 -11.52 12.42
CA ARG A 199 40.54 -12.07 12.02
C ARG A 199 40.86 -13.39 12.76
N ILE A 200 40.54 -13.48 14.03
CA ILE A 200 40.74 -14.70 14.85
C ILE A 200 39.86 -15.84 14.35
N TYR A 201 38.60 -15.57 13.97
CA TYR A 201 37.69 -16.59 13.43
C TYR A 201 38.02 -17.04 12.00
N ALA A 202 38.59 -16.19 11.16
CA ALA A 202 38.89 -16.50 9.76
C ALA A 202 40.17 -17.34 9.57
N GLY A 203 40.98 -17.59 10.61
CA GLY A 203 42.12 -18.52 10.58
C GLY A 203 43.21 -18.22 9.54
N ASN A 204 43.32 -17.02 9.00
CA ASN A 204 44.24 -16.69 7.93
C ASN A 204 45.12 -15.46 8.27
N PRO A 205 46.38 -15.65 8.73
CA PRO A 205 47.24 -14.57 9.17
C PRO A 205 47.88 -13.73 8.06
N GLY A 206 47.52 -13.97 6.80
CA GLY A 206 48.22 -13.44 5.62
C GLY A 206 47.52 -12.33 4.81
N LEU A 207 46.30 -11.94 5.14
CA LEU A 207 45.64 -10.82 4.44
C LEU A 207 46.05 -9.50 5.11
N MET A 208 47.13 -8.90 4.61
CA MET A 208 47.47 -7.52 4.88
C MET A 208 46.35 -6.63 4.38
N THR A 209 45.51 -6.13 5.25
CA THR A 209 44.61 -5.03 4.92
C THR A 209 45.47 -3.81 4.61
N SER A 210 45.35 -3.31 3.38
CA SER A 210 45.95 -2.05 2.97
C SER A 210 45.55 -0.97 4.00
N PRO A 211 46.47 -0.15 4.52
CA PRO A 211 46.14 0.94 5.45
C PRO A 211 45.29 2.06 4.82
N ASN A 212 44.95 1.94 3.55
CA ASN A 212 43.99 2.76 2.82
C ASN A 212 42.68 2.03 2.60
N ALA A 213 42.06 1.47 3.63
CA ALA A 213 40.63 1.23 3.57
C ALA A 213 39.98 2.60 3.36
N LEU A 214 39.57 2.88 2.12
CA LEU A 214 38.78 4.05 1.75
C LEU A 214 37.57 4.05 2.68
N THR A 215 37.61 4.88 3.71
CA THR A 215 36.42 5.15 4.51
C THR A 215 35.44 5.82 3.56
N LEU A 216 34.50 5.03 3.06
CA LEU A 216 33.42 5.57 2.25
C LEU A 216 32.70 6.63 3.07
N PRO A 217 32.45 7.81 2.51
CA PRO A 217 31.75 8.86 3.25
C PRO A 217 30.39 8.33 3.73
N THR A 218 29.95 8.84 4.86
CA THR A 218 28.59 8.57 5.35
C THR A 218 27.59 9.09 4.31
N PRO A 219 26.68 8.26 3.80
CA PRO A 219 25.71 8.70 2.81
C PRO A 219 24.78 9.76 3.41
N SER A 220 24.43 10.77 2.61
CA SER A 220 23.45 11.77 2.99
C SER A 220 22.14 11.51 2.24
N PRO A 221 20.98 11.41 2.93
CA PRO A 221 19.68 11.32 2.26
C PRO A 221 19.42 12.51 1.31
N ALA A 222 20.03 13.67 1.60
CA ALA A 222 19.90 14.86 0.77
C ALA A 222 20.52 14.71 -0.65
N ASP A 223 21.36 13.71 -0.88
CA ASP A 223 21.97 13.49 -2.19
C ASP A 223 20.97 12.96 -3.24
N ALA A 224 19.89 12.30 -2.81
CA ALA A 224 18.89 11.69 -3.68
C ALA A 224 17.73 12.62 -4.08
N LEU A 225 17.59 13.80 -3.49
CA LEU A 225 16.39 14.66 -3.60
C LEU A 225 15.92 14.90 -5.04
N ARG A 226 16.84 15.26 -5.95
CA ARG A 226 16.48 15.58 -7.34
C ARG A 226 16.11 14.35 -8.16
N ALA A 227 16.77 13.22 -7.88
CA ALA A 227 16.47 11.97 -8.57
C ALA A 227 15.07 11.49 -8.16
N LEU A 228 14.80 11.43 -6.88
CA LEU A 228 13.52 11.02 -6.33
C LEU A 228 12.37 11.92 -6.81
N ALA A 229 12.57 13.26 -6.87
CA ALA A 229 11.55 14.17 -7.40
C ALA A 229 11.15 13.82 -8.85
N ARG A 230 12.12 13.45 -9.70
CA ARG A 230 11.85 13.04 -11.09
C ARG A 230 11.17 11.70 -11.19
N GLU A 231 11.54 10.74 -10.35
CA GLU A 231 10.92 9.42 -10.31
C GLU A 231 9.48 9.50 -9.83
N VAL A 232 9.20 10.31 -8.80
CA VAL A 232 7.85 10.62 -8.33
C VAL A 232 7.01 11.28 -9.44
N ASP A 233 7.57 12.29 -10.16
CA ASP A 233 6.87 12.90 -11.30
C ASP A 233 6.55 11.88 -12.40
N SER A 234 7.50 10.99 -12.71
CA SER A 234 7.30 9.95 -13.71
C SER A 234 6.20 8.96 -13.30
N SER A 235 6.14 8.60 -12.01
CA SER A 235 5.08 7.73 -11.50
C SER A 235 3.71 8.40 -11.52
N ILE A 236 3.63 9.70 -11.18
CA ILE A 236 2.38 10.46 -11.29
C ILE A 236 1.86 10.44 -12.72
N ARG A 237 2.70 10.76 -13.72
CA ARG A 237 2.31 10.72 -15.15
C ARG A 237 1.85 9.33 -15.59
N PHE A 238 2.49 8.29 -15.08
CA PHE A 238 2.07 6.93 -15.37
C PHE A 238 0.70 6.62 -14.77
N TYR A 239 0.45 7.04 -13.52
CA TYR A 239 -0.84 6.79 -12.85
C TYR A 239 -1.97 7.64 -13.42
N GLU A 240 -1.70 8.83 -13.92
CA GLU A 240 -2.69 9.65 -14.63
C GLU A 240 -3.30 8.92 -15.84
N LEU A 241 -2.57 7.97 -16.45
CA LEU A 241 -3.10 7.13 -17.53
C LEU A 241 -4.19 6.16 -17.04
N TYR A 242 -4.17 5.78 -15.77
CA TYR A 242 -5.06 4.77 -15.20
C TYR A 242 -6.08 5.34 -14.22
N SER A 243 -5.70 6.33 -13.42
CA SER A 243 -6.49 6.85 -12.30
C SER A 243 -7.06 8.26 -12.53
N GLY A 244 -6.78 8.88 -13.70
CA GLY A 244 -7.20 10.25 -13.96
C GLY A 244 -6.20 11.31 -13.51
N PRO A 245 -6.51 12.61 -13.66
CA PRO A 245 -5.60 13.71 -13.35
C PRO A 245 -5.11 13.68 -11.91
N PHE A 246 -3.86 14.11 -11.68
CA PHE A 246 -3.32 14.24 -10.32
C PHE A 246 -4.17 15.21 -9.49
N PRO A 247 -4.64 14.80 -8.28
CA PRO A 247 -5.67 15.54 -7.56
C PRO A 247 -5.17 16.80 -6.84
N PHE A 248 -3.86 17.05 -6.74
CA PHE A 248 -3.27 18.14 -5.97
C PHE A 248 -2.34 19.02 -6.81
N HIS A 249 -2.21 20.29 -6.44
CA HIS A 249 -1.24 21.20 -7.09
C HIS A 249 0.21 20.99 -6.57
N ARG A 250 0.35 20.35 -5.43
CA ARG A 250 1.64 20.12 -4.77
C ARG A 250 1.68 18.73 -4.16
N LEU A 251 2.83 18.09 -4.28
CA LEU A 251 3.18 16.89 -3.55
C LEU A 251 4.49 17.13 -2.79
N SER A 252 4.42 17.08 -1.48
CA SER A 252 5.59 17.11 -0.62
C SER A 252 6.01 15.68 -0.25
N VAL A 253 7.29 15.38 -0.36
CA VAL A 253 7.87 14.08 0.04
C VAL A 253 8.79 14.33 1.21
N SER A 254 8.53 13.70 2.35
CA SER A 254 9.29 13.86 3.58
C SER A 254 9.93 12.54 4.00
N GLN A 255 11.24 12.57 4.26
CA GLN A 255 11.95 11.45 4.85
C GLN A 255 11.48 11.19 6.29
N ILE A 256 11.30 9.90 6.62
CA ILE A 256 11.07 9.42 7.98
C ILE A 256 12.03 8.27 8.32
N PRO A 257 12.40 8.08 9.60
CA PRO A 257 13.13 6.89 10.04
C PRO A 257 12.25 5.63 10.00
N GLY A 258 12.88 4.47 9.96
CA GLY A 258 12.17 3.19 9.96
C GLY A 258 11.98 2.58 8.58
N THR A 259 11.06 1.62 8.46
CA THR A 259 10.89 0.75 7.27
C THR A 259 9.48 0.80 6.68
N PHE A 260 8.77 1.90 6.84
CA PHE A 260 7.42 2.09 6.31
C PHE A 260 7.31 3.36 5.45
N GLY A 261 6.26 3.48 4.69
CA GLY A 261 5.80 4.67 4.00
C GLY A 261 4.42 5.10 4.48
N GLN A 262 3.96 6.27 4.06
CA GLN A 262 2.59 6.75 4.27
C GLN A 262 2.26 7.81 3.21
N GLY A 263 1.15 7.60 2.51
CA GLY A 263 0.65 8.52 1.49
C GLY A 263 -0.47 9.40 2.00
N TRP A 264 -0.15 10.54 2.64
CA TRP A 264 -1.12 11.57 3.02
C TRP A 264 -1.59 12.38 1.81
N PRO A 265 -2.75 13.03 1.85
CA PRO A 265 -3.16 13.97 0.80
C PRO A 265 -2.12 15.08 0.58
N GLY A 266 -1.46 15.07 -0.59
CA GLY A 266 -0.42 16.03 -0.94
C GLY A 266 0.90 15.90 -0.15
N LEU A 267 1.07 14.85 0.66
CA LEU A 267 2.27 14.63 1.47
C LEU A 267 2.63 13.13 1.55
N LEU A 268 3.85 12.77 1.20
CA LEU A 268 4.37 11.41 1.38
C LEU A 268 5.38 11.35 2.52
N TYR A 269 5.30 10.31 3.33
CA TYR A 269 6.39 9.87 4.19
C TYR A 269 7.13 8.71 3.51
N LEU A 270 8.42 8.85 3.32
CA LEU A 270 9.24 7.78 2.79
C LEU A 270 10.38 7.43 3.75
N SER A 271 10.60 6.13 3.91
CA SER A 271 11.71 5.60 4.68
C SER A 271 13.05 6.19 4.25
N THR A 272 13.96 6.43 5.18
CA THR A 272 15.35 6.82 4.88
C THR A 272 15.98 5.90 3.82
N TYR A 273 15.63 4.61 3.79
CA TYR A 273 16.15 3.68 2.78
C TYR A 273 15.84 4.11 1.35
N SER A 274 14.70 4.73 1.09
CA SER A 274 14.33 5.24 -0.25
C SER A 274 15.22 6.40 -0.74
N PHE A 275 15.98 7.01 0.16
CA PHE A 275 16.91 8.10 -0.14
C PHE A 275 18.37 7.65 -0.23
N LEU A 276 18.65 6.36 -0.03
CA LEU A 276 20.02 5.83 -0.05
C LEU A 276 20.34 5.17 -1.39
N SER A 277 21.61 5.29 -1.80
CA SER A 277 22.12 4.52 -2.94
C SER A 277 22.07 3.00 -2.65
N PRO A 278 22.00 2.14 -3.69
CA PRO A 278 22.01 0.68 -3.51
C PRO A 278 23.19 0.18 -2.66
N GLN A 279 24.37 0.78 -2.81
CA GLN A 279 25.56 0.43 -2.01
C GLN A 279 25.39 0.81 -0.54
N ALA A 280 24.74 1.93 -0.24
CA ALA A 280 24.45 2.33 1.13
C ALA A 280 23.36 1.45 1.75
N GLN A 281 22.34 1.07 0.99
CA GLN A 281 21.29 0.13 1.40
C GLN A 281 21.88 -1.26 1.72
N GLU A 282 22.79 -1.78 0.89
CA GLU A 282 23.50 -3.03 1.13
C GLU A 282 24.32 -2.97 2.43
N ARG A 283 25.09 -1.91 2.62
CA ARG A 283 25.86 -1.67 3.86
C ARG A 283 24.93 -1.59 5.09
N ALA A 284 23.73 -1.05 4.93
CA ALA A 284 22.71 -1.00 5.97
C ALA A 284 22.02 -2.35 6.22
N GLY A 285 22.37 -3.42 5.46
CA GLY A 285 21.89 -4.78 5.63
C GLY A 285 20.68 -5.15 4.77
N LEU A 286 20.33 -4.35 3.76
CA LEU A 286 19.29 -4.74 2.81
C LEU A 286 19.85 -5.69 1.75
N ASN A 287 19.17 -6.83 1.56
CA ASN A 287 19.39 -7.68 0.41
C ASN A 287 18.76 -7.08 -0.87
N ALA A 288 19.02 -7.66 -2.03
CA ALA A 288 18.52 -7.16 -3.32
C ALA A 288 16.99 -6.96 -3.33
N THR A 289 16.23 -7.86 -2.72
CA THR A 289 14.76 -7.73 -2.64
C THR A 289 14.35 -6.54 -1.76
N GLY A 290 15.04 -6.32 -0.63
CA GLY A 290 14.80 -5.16 0.23
C GLY A 290 15.18 -3.85 -0.46
N GLN A 291 16.26 -3.83 -1.23
CA GLN A 291 16.66 -2.67 -2.04
C GLN A 291 15.59 -2.33 -3.08
N GLU A 292 15.16 -3.31 -3.89
CA GLU A 292 14.07 -3.11 -4.85
C GLU A 292 12.77 -2.66 -4.17
N HIS A 293 12.46 -3.17 -2.98
CA HIS A 293 11.26 -2.77 -2.24
C HIS A 293 11.28 -1.27 -1.90
N PHE A 294 12.38 -0.75 -1.35
CA PHE A 294 12.47 0.65 -0.95
C PHE A 294 12.75 1.62 -2.10
N THR A 295 13.29 1.13 -3.23
CA THR A 295 13.60 1.96 -4.41
C THR A 295 12.49 1.93 -5.45
N ASP A 296 11.95 0.75 -5.74
CA ASP A 296 11.09 0.53 -6.91
C ASP A 296 9.60 0.38 -6.54
N ILE A 297 9.27 0.12 -5.27
CA ILE A 297 7.89 -0.21 -4.89
C ILE A 297 7.31 0.79 -3.90
N VAL A 298 7.89 0.95 -2.69
CA VAL A 298 7.32 1.77 -1.62
C VAL A 298 7.07 3.22 -2.06
N PRO A 299 8.04 3.94 -2.66
CA PRO A 299 7.78 5.34 -3.04
C PRO A 299 6.59 5.50 -3.98
N PHE A 300 6.43 4.58 -4.91
CA PHE A 300 5.39 4.65 -5.93
C PHE A 300 4.04 4.11 -5.45
N HIS A 301 4.04 3.19 -4.49
CA HIS A 301 2.86 2.78 -3.75
C HIS A 301 2.26 3.99 -3.01
N GLU A 302 3.07 4.75 -2.28
CA GLU A 302 2.61 5.96 -1.57
C GLU A 302 2.14 7.06 -2.54
N VAL A 303 2.72 7.15 -3.74
CA VAL A 303 2.20 8.06 -4.79
C VAL A 303 0.82 7.61 -5.27
N ALA A 304 0.58 6.31 -5.44
CA ALA A 304 -0.73 5.81 -5.90
C ALA A 304 -1.84 6.11 -4.88
N HIS A 305 -1.52 6.19 -3.60
CA HIS A 305 -2.45 6.62 -2.56
C HIS A 305 -2.96 8.06 -2.75
N GLN A 306 -2.35 8.87 -3.60
CA GLN A 306 -2.90 10.20 -3.89
C GLN A 306 -4.29 10.14 -4.55
N TRP A 307 -4.62 9.03 -5.21
CA TRP A 307 -5.96 8.69 -5.72
C TRP A 307 -6.67 7.71 -4.79
N TRP A 308 -6.04 6.55 -4.54
CA TRP A 308 -6.60 5.41 -3.83
C TRP A 308 -6.33 5.52 -2.33
N GLY A 309 -7.36 5.87 -1.57
CA GLY A 309 -7.31 6.26 -0.17
C GLY A 309 -7.56 7.76 0.04
N ASN A 310 -6.96 8.65 -0.78
CA ASN A 310 -7.06 10.10 -0.59
C ASN A 310 -8.14 10.79 -1.44
N VAL A 311 -8.53 10.22 -2.58
CA VAL A 311 -9.68 10.66 -3.40
C VAL A 311 -10.84 9.69 -3.25
N VAL A 312 -10.56 8.40 -3.40
CA VAL A 312 -11.52 7.31 -3.18
C VAL A 312 -11.16 6.62 -1.88
N GLY A 313 -11.97 6.81 -0.84
CA GLY A 313 -11.81 6.15 0.44
C GLY A 313 -12.50 4.78 0.50
N TRP A 314 -12.47 4.13 1.65
CA TRP A 314 -13.10 2.82 1.88
C TRP A 314 -14.27 2.92 2.85
N SER A 315 -15.31 2.09 2.65
CA SER A 315 -16.53 2.15 3.45
C SER A 315 -16.38 1.56 4.87
N SER A 316 -15.44 0.65 5.04
CA SER A 316 -15.18 0.01 6.33
C SER A 316 -13.82 -0.72 6.32
N TYR A 317 -13.36 -1.18 7.48
CA TYR A 317 -12.17 -2.04 7.57
C TYR A 317 -12.19 -3.27 6.64
N ARG A 318 -13.39 -3.66 6.16
CA ARG A 318 -13.57 -4.78 5.22
C ARG A 318 -13.23 -4.42 3.79
N ASP A 319 -13.16 -3.12 3.50
CA ASP A 319 -13.02 -2.58 2.15
C ASP A 319 -11.66 -1.89 1.93
N GLN A 320 -10.90 -1.63 2.99
CA GLN A 320 -9.56 -1.05 2.96
C GLN A 320 -8.59 -1.78 2.02
N TRP A 321 -8.80 -3.09 1.80
CA TRP A 321 -7.97 -3.85 0.88
C TRP A 321 -7.99 -3.32 -0.57
N ILE A 322 -9.03 -2.58 -0.96
CA ILE A 322 -9.21 -2.09 -2.33
C ILE A 322 -8.15 -1.06 -2.69
N ASP A 323 -7.98 -0.04 -1.86
CA ASP A 323 -7.00 1.02 -2.07
C ASP A 323 -5.58 0.49 -1.95
N GLU A 324 -5.29 -0.34 -0.95
CA GLU A 324 -3.99 -0.99 -0.77
C GLU A 324 -3.64 -1.93 -1.94
N ALA A 325 -4.63 -2.69 -2.43
CA ALA A 325 -4.44 -3.60 -3.56
C ALA A 325 -4.19 -2.85 -4.87
N ILE A 326 -4.95 -1.78 -5.14
CA ILE A 326 -4.77 -0.97 -6.35
C ILE A 326 -3.43 -0.23 -6.28
N ALA A 327 -3.09 0.40 -5.16
CA ALA A 327 -1.82 1.09 -4.98
C ALA A 327 -0.63 0.13 -5.13
N SER A 328 -0.70 -1.06 -4.52
CA SER A 328 0.31 -2.10 -4.69
C SER A 328 0.44 -2.54 -6.15
N TYR A 329 -0.67 -2.79 -6.84
CA TYR A 329 -0.63 -3.25 -8.21
C TYR A 329 -0.12 -2.17 -9.18
N LEU A 330 -0.55 -0.93 -9.02
CA LEU A 330 -0.07 0.20 -9.83
C LEU A 330 1.44 0.42 -9.64
N SER A 331 1.97 0.26 -8.41
CA SER A 331 3.42 0.34 -8.17
C SER A 331 4.19 -0.75 -8.91
N LEU A 332 3.66 -1.99 -8.96
CA LEU A 332 4.25 -3.08 -9.76
C LEU A 332 4.22 -2.78 -11.26
N MET A 333 3.10 -2.24 -11.77
CA MET A 333 2.97 -1.84 -13.17
C MET A 333 3.96 -0.71 -13.53
N PHE A 334 4.13 0.26 -12.64
CA PHE A 334 5.12 1.33 -12.85
C PHE A 334 6.54 0.76 -12.85
N ALA A 335 6.91 -0.05 -11.86
CA ALA A 335 8.22 -0.70 -11.80
C ALA A 335 8.52 -1.54 -13.06
N ASP A 336 7.51 -2.25 -13.59
CA ASP A 336 7.62 -3.00 -14.85
C ASP A 336 7.88 -2.08 -16.04
N SER A 337 7.17 -0.95 -16.11
CA SER A 337 7.33 0.05 -17.17
C SER A 337 8.73 0.68 -17.23
N GLN A 338 9.43 0.75 -16.11
CA GLN A 338 10.80 1.30 -16.01
C GLN A 338 11.88 0.28 -16.42
N LYS A 339 11.55 -1.00 -16.35
CA LYS A 339 12.47 -2.09 -16.72
C LYS A 339 12.08 -2.59 -18.11
N ASN A 340 12.96 -2.38 -19.12
CA ASN A 340 12.76 -2.87 -20.51
C ASN A 340 12.70 -4.43 -20.56
N SER A 341 11.93 -5.05 -19.72
CA SER A 341 11.78 -6.51 -19.66
C SER A 341 10.38 -6.86 -19.13
N ASP A 342 9.60 -7.58 -19.93
CA ASP A 342 8.27 -8.13 -19.57
C ASP A 342 8.29 -9.10 -18.36
N ARG A 343 9.35 -9.12 -17.58
CA ARG A 343 9.58 -10.07 -16.48
C ARG A 343 9.51 -9.45 -15.10
N ALA A 344 9.55 -8.12 -14.98
CA ALA A 344 9.61 -7.48 -13.66
C ALA A 344 8.29 -7.68 -12.91
N LEU A 345 7.14 -7.44 -13.55
CA LEU A 345 5.81 -7.69 -12.97
C LEU A 345 5.65 -9.16 -12.56
N HIS A 346 5.97 -10.12 -13.44
CA HIS A 346 5.88 -11.54 -13.11
C HIS A 346 6.78 -11.93 -11.94
N SER A 347 7.99 -11.37 -11.84
CA SER A 347 8.90 -11.62 -10.73
C SER A 347 8.29 -11.16 -9.38
N TRP A 348 7.66 -9.98 -9.35
CA TRP A 348 7.00 -9.47 -8.15
C TRP A 348 5.75 -10.28 -7.80
N LEU A 349 4.92 -10.61 -8.77
CA LEU A 349 3.73 -11.46 -8.56
C LEU A 349 4.13 -12.84 -8.01
N ASP A 350 5.21 -13.45 -8.52
CA ASP A 350 5.73 -14.71 -8.00
C ASP A 350 6.24 -14.58 -6.55
N ARG A 351 6.93 -13.49 -6.22
CA ARG A 351 7.34 -13.19 -4.84
C ARG A 351 6.12 -13.03 -3.92
N TYR A 352 5.08 -12.34 -4.38
CA TYR A 352 3.84 -12.16 -3.62
C TYR A 352 3.12 -13.49 -3.39
N ARG A 353 3.04 -14.35 -4.43
CA ARG A 353 2.53 -15.72 -4.28
C ARG A 353 3.34 -16.53 -3.27
N LYS A 354 4.68 -16.49 -3.35
CA LYS A 354 5.56 -17.17 -2.39
C LYS A 354 5.37 -16.65 -0.97
N ARG A 355 5.17 -15.36 -0.76
CA ARG A 355 4.86 -14.80 0.58
C ARG A 355 3.55 -15.34 1.13
N LEU A 356 2.53 -15.47 0.29
CA LEU A 356 1.23 -16.03 0.69
C LEU A 356 1.34 -17.50 1.10
N LEU A 357 2.22 -18.26 0.46
CA LEU A 357 2.42 -19.70 0.67
C LEU A 357 3.50 -20.04 1.70
N PHE A 358 4.28 -19.05 2.13
CA PHE A 358 5.39 -19.26 3.06
C PHE A 358 4.85 -19.58 4.45
N LYS A 359 5.14 -20.80 4.92
CA LYS A 359 4.88 -21.22 6.30
C LYS A 359 6.02 -20.76 7.20
N SER A 360 5.70 -19.98 8.22
CA SER A 360 6.67 -19.59 9.23
C SER A 360 7.11 -20.84 10.03
N PRO A 361 8.41 -21.07 10.21
CA PRO A 361 8.89 -22.18 11.06
C PRO A 361 8.46 -22.06 12.54
N ALA A 362 8.06 -20.86 12.97
CA ALA A 362 7.71 -20.59 14.37
C ALA A 362 6.28 -21.03 14.73
N ASP A 363 5.35 -20.94 13.77
CA ASP A 363 3.92 -21.15 14.01
C ASP A 363 3.24 -22.12 13.03
N ASP A 364 3.96 -22.56 11.98
CA ASP A 364 3.47 -23.42 10.88
C ASP A 364 2.20 -22.88 10.18
N ILE A 365 1.97 -21.56 10.27
CA ILE A 365 0.83 -20.90 9.64
C ILE A 365 1.22 -20.39 8.26
N GLN A 366 0.40 -20.75 7.26
CA GLN A 366 0.48 -20.20 5.91
C GLN A 366 -0.44 -18.97 5.84
N PRO A 367 0.07 -17.77 5.47
CA PRO A 367 -0.76 -16.57 5.42
C PRO A 367 -2.04 -16.72 4.59
N ALA A 368 -1.97 -17.40 3.45
CA ALA A 368 -3.13 -17.64 2.59
C ALA A 368 -4.32 -18.34 3.27
N ASP A 369 -4.08 -19.06 4.38
CA ASP A 369 -5.09 -19.81 5.11
C ASP A 369 -5.65 -19.05 6.33
N VAL A 370 -5.09 -17.87 6.67
CA VAL A 370 -5.50 -17.09 7.86
C VAL A 370 -6.89 -16.52 7.69
N GLY A 371 -7.21 -15.99 6.51
CA GLY A 371 -8.53 -15.41 6.26
C GLY A 371 -8.65 -14.69 4.92
N PRO A 372 -9.87 -14.26 4.57
CA PRO A 372 -10.16 -13.53 3.35
C PRO A 372 -9.74 -12.05 3.44
N LEU A 373 -9.60 -11.40 2.28
CA LEU A 373 -9.26 -9.97 2.16
C LEU A 373 -10.18 -9.06 2.99
N ILE A 374 -11.49 -9.37 3.01
CA ILE A 374 -12.49 -8.59 3.75
C ILE A 374 -12.35 -8.65 5.28
N MET A 375 -11.46 -9.44 5.82
CA MET A 375 -11.13 -9.37 7.25
C MET A 375 -10.33 -8.12 7.61
N GLY A 376 -9.63 -7.48 6.64
CA GLY A 376 -8.88 -6.25 6.84
C GLY A 376 -7.95 -6.34 8.06
N SER A 377 -7.94 -5.34 8.91
CA SER A 377 -7.09 -5.29 10.12
C SER A 377 -7.26 -6.47 11.09
N ARG A 378 -8.36 -7.22 11.00
CA ARG A 378 -8.62 -8.42 11.82
C ARG A 378 -7.80 -9.64 11.39
N LEU A 379 -7.10 -9.59 10.24
CA LEU A 379 -6.16 -10.61 9.80
C LEU A 379 -4.96 -10.72 10.74
N SER A 380 -4.52 -9.60 11.31
CA SER A 380 -3.40 -9.61 12.27
C SER A 380 -3.85 -10.10 13.65
N SER A 381 -3.12 -11.06 14.17
CA SER A 381 -3.34 -11.64 15.51
C SER A 381 -1.99 -11.96 16.17
N SER A 382 -2.03 -12.34 17.45
CA SER A 382 -0.80 -12.82 18.14
C SER A 382 -0.19 -14.05 17.50
N LYS A 383 -0.98 -14.86 16.78
CA LYS A 383 -0.51 -16.05 16.05
C LYS A 383 -0.06 -15.76 14.62
N SER A 384 -0.59 -14.69 14.02
CA SER A 384 -0.31 -14.28 12.63
C SER A 384 -0.12 -12.78 12.53
N PRO A 385 0.93 -12.20 13.15
CA PRO A 385 1.09 -10.73 13.26
C PRO A 385 1.24 -10.03 11.91
N ASN A 386 1.82 -10.70 10.92
CA ASN A 386 2.08 -10.15 9.58
C ASN A 386 1.01 -10.52 8.54
N ALA A 387 -0.08 -11.21 8.94
CA ALA A 387 -1.06 -11.71 7.98
C ALA A 387 -1.77 -10.57 7.22
N TYR A 388 -2.06 -9.45 7.89
CA TYR A 388 -2.63 -8.27 7.23
C TYR A 388 -1.75 -7.83 6.07
N ASP A 389 -0.47 -7.54 6.31
CA ASP A 389 0.44 -7.04 5.28
C ASP A 389 0.59 -8.04 4.12
N VAL A 390 0.69 -9.33 4.42
CA VAL A 390 0.86 -10.34 3.38
C VAL A 390 -0.42 -10.52 2.56
N ILE A 391 -1.58 -10.57 3.19
CA ILE A 391 -2.84 -10.84 2.50
C ILE A 391 -3.33 -9.60 1.78
N VAL A 392 -3.43 -8.46 2.46
CA VAL A 392 -4.03 -7.25 1.87
C VAL A 392 -3.17 -6.74 0.71
N TYR A 393 -1.87 -6.66 0.87
CA TYR A 393 -0.98 -6.17 -0.18
C TYR A 393 -0.70 -7.24 -1.25
N SER A 394 -0.32 -8.48 -0.87
CA SER A 394 0.11 -9.45 -1.86
C SER A 394 -1.06 -10.14 -2.56
N LYS A 395 -2.07 -10.66 -1.82
CA LYS A 395 -3.27 -11.27 -2.43
C LYS A 395 -4.11 -10.19 -3.11
N GLY A 396 -4.21 -8.99 -2.49
CA GLY A 396 -4.93 -7.86 -3.09
C GLY A 396 -4.35 -7.48 -4.47
N ALA A 397 -3.04 -7.28 -4.58
CA ALA A 397 -2.41 -6.99 -5.87
C ALA A 397 -2.67 -8.10 -6.92
N TRP A 398 -2.65 -9.37 -6.51
CA TRP A 398 -3.03 -10.48 -7.39
C TRP A 398 -4.48 -10.43 -7.84
N VAL A 399 -5.41 -10.05 -6.96
CA VAL A 399 -6.83 -9.88 -7.31
C VAL A 399 -7.00 -8.79 -8.38
N ILE A 400 -6.35 -7.65 -8.20
CA ILE A 400 -6.38 -6.56 -9.20
C ILE A 400 -5.69 -6.99 -10.51
N HIS A 401 -4.59 -7.72 -10.43
CA HIS A 401 -3.92 -8.28 -11.61
C HIS A 401 -4.83 -9.23 -12.40
N MET A 402 -5.49 -10.16 -11.73
CA MET A 402 -6.44 -11.08 -12.37
C MET A 402 -7.59 -10.34 -13.04
N LEU A 403 -8.15 -9.30 -12.40
CA LEU A 403 -9.19 -8.46 -12.99
C LEU A 403 -8.68 -7.76 -14.26
N ARG A 404 -7.46 -7.21 -14.23
CA ARG A 404 -6.85 -6.60 -15.43
C ARG A 404 -6.69 -7.61 -16.55
N GLU A 405 -6.13 -8.80 -16.29
CA GLU A 405 -5.91 -9.82 -17.33
C GLU A 405 -7.23 -10.35 -17.90
N MET A 406 -8.28 -10.50 -17.10
CA MET A 406 -9.61 -10.90 -17.57
C MET A 406 -10.30 -9.81 -18.42
N LEU A 407 -10.07 -8.54 -18.12
CA LEU A 407 -10.59 -7.39 -18.86
C LEU A 407 -9.77 -7.10 -20.13
N ARG A 408 -8.55 -7.61 -20.22
CA ARG A 408 -7.59 -7.31 -21.28
C ARG A 408 -8.06 -7.79 -22.64
N GLN A 409 -7.82 -6.96 -23.67
CA GLN A 409 -8.13 -7.23 -25.06
C GLN A 409 -6.84 -7.25 -25.91
N PRO A 410 -6.09 -8.38 -25.94
CA PRO A 410 -4.72 -8.42 -26.50
C PRO A 410 -4.59 -7.98 -27.96
N ASN A 411 -5.66 -8.10 -28.75
CA ASN A 411 -5.66 -7.81 -30.19
C ASN A 411 -6.17 -6.40 -30.52
N THR A 412 -6.20 -5.49 -29.56
CA THR A 412 -6.61 -4.10 -29.76
C THR A 412 -5.42 -3.15 -29.61
N PRO A 413 -5.48 -1.93 -30.17
CA PRO A 413 -4.43 -0.92 -30.00
C PRO A 413 -4.15 -0.54 -28.55
N ASN A 414 -5.16 -0.61 -27.69
CA ASN A 414 -5.02 -0.44 -26.23
C ASN A 414 -5.59 -1.67 -25.52
N PRO A 415 -4.75 -2.66 -25.20
CA PRO A 415 -5.19 -3.88 -24.54
C PRO A 415 -5.84 -3.67 -23.17
N ASP A 416 -5.44 -2.64 -22.43
CA ASP A 416 -5.89 -2.33 -21.08
C ASP A 416 -7.09 -1.34 -21.02
N ALA A 417 -7.66 -0.96 -22.17
CA ALA A 417 -8.71 0.06 -22.25
C ALA A 417 -9.88 -0.15 -21.27
N ARG A 418 -10.32 -1.41 -21.08
CA ARG A 418 -11.41 -1.72 -20.14
C ARG A 418 -11.00 -1.57 -18.68
N PHE A 419 -9.78 -1.99 -18.36
CA PHE A 419 -9.23 -1.84 -17.01
C PHE A 419 -9.02 -0.35 -16.67
N THR A 420 -8.46 0.41 -17.60
CA THR A 420 -8.33 1.88 -17.47
C THR A 420 -9.69 2.54 -17.28
N ALA A 421 -10.70 2.18 -18.09
CA ALA A 421 -12.05 2.72 -17.96
C ALA A 421 -12.69 2.37 -16.59
N LEU A 422 -12.44 1.17 -16.07
CA LEU A 422 -12.88 0.78 -14.73
C LEU A 422 -12.28 1.70 -13.67
N LEU A 423 -10.96 1.87 -13.65
CA LEU A 423 -10.29 2.71 -12.65
C LEU A 423 -10.73 4.18 -12.75
N HIS A 424 -10.86 4.74 -13.96
CA HIS A 424 -11.40 6.10 -14.15
C HIS A 424 -12.85 6.23 -13.65
N THR A 425 -13.67 5.19 -13.85
CA THR A 425 -15.05 5.17 -13.33
C THR A 425 -15.06 5.18 -11.80
N LEU A 426 -14.19 4.38 -11.19
CA LEU A 426 -14.07 4.33 -9.73
C LEU A 426 -13.60 5.69 -9.18
N ASP A 427 -12.54 6.26 -9.74
CA ASP A 427 -12.03 7.57 -9.34
C ASP A 427 -13.07 8.68 -9.46
N THR A 428 -13.78 8.75 -10.59
CA THR A 428 -14.77 9.81 -10.83
C THR A 428 -16.05 9.63 -10.00
N LYS A 429 -16.57 8.39 -9.93
CA LYS A 429 -17.86 8.10 -9.33
C LYS A 429 -17.82 8.11 -7.81
N TYR A 430 -16.69 7.72 -7.24
CA TYR A 430 -16.48 7.62 -5.80
C TYR A 430 -15.52 8.68 -5.25
N ALA A 431 -15.22 9.72 -6.04
CA ALA A 431 -14.41 10.85 -5.59
C ALA A 431 -15.00 11.47 -4.31
N GLN A 432 -14.13 11.68 -3.31
CA GLN A 432 -14.51 12.20 -1.99
C GLN A 432 -15.63 11.40 -1.32
N SER A 433 -15.61 10.10 -1.52
CA SER A 433 -16.59 9.17 -1.00
C SER A 433 -15.95 7.80 -0.71
N ALA A 434 -16.72 6.91 -0.13
CA ALA A 434 -16.28 5.57 0.24
C ALA A 434 -16.66 4.54 -0.83
N LEU A 435 -15.73 3.63 -1.14
CA LEU A 435 -15.92 2.49 -2.01
C LEU A 435 -15.97 1.20 -1.18
N SER A 436 -16.99 0.37 -1.40
CA SER A 436 -17.09 -0.95 -0.80
C SER A 436 -16.77 -2.06 -1.80
N SER A 437 -16.40 -3.24 -1.30
CA SER A 437 -16.16 -4.44 -2.13
C SER A 437 -17.35 -4.81 -3.01
N ASN A 438 -18.59 -4.60 -2.52
CA ASN A 438 -19.79 -4.83 -3.32
C ASN A 438 -19.98 -3.78 -4.44
N GLN A 439 -19.58 -2.54 -4.20
CA GLN A 439 -19.59 -1.50 -5.25
C GLN A 439 -18.53 -1.79 -6.30
N LEU A 440 -17.31 -2.14 -5.89
CA LEU A 440 -16.25 -2.56 -6.82
C LEU A 440 -16.73 -3.73 -7.70
N GLN A 441 -17.36 -4.75 -7.11
CA GLN A 441 -17.91 -5.88 -7.86
C GLN A 441 -18.91 -5.42 -8.93
N ARG A 442 -19.86 -4.54 -8.59
CA ARG A 442 -20.83 -4.00 -9.56
C ARG A 442 -20.17 -3.21 -10.69
N GLU A 443 -19.12 -2.42 -10.41
CA GLU A 443 -18.41 -1.69 -11.46
C GLU A 443 -17.62 -2.64 -12.38
N VAL A 444 -17.05 -3.72 -11.83
CA VAL A 444 -16.42 -4.78 -12.63
C VAL A 444 -17.46 -5.48 -13.52
N GLU A 445 -18.62 -5.83 -12.98
CA GLU A 445 -19.73 -6.47 -13.72
C GLU A 445 -20.25 -5.57 -14.86
N ALA A 446 -20.23 -4.26 -14.68
CA ALA A 446 -20.63 -3.31 -15.71
C ALA A 446 -19.73 -3.35 -16.95
N VAL A 447 -18.43 -3.63 -16.76
CA VAL A 447 -17.41 -3.65 -17.84
C VAL A 447 -16.94 -5.06 -18.21
N MET A 448 -17.43 -6.12 -17.54
CA MET A 448 -17.01 -7.49 -17.74
C MET A 448 -17.19 -7.99 -19.16
N THR A 449 -16.37 -8.93 -19.57
CA THR A 449 -16.49 -9.65 -20.84
C THR A 449 -17.31 -10.92 -20.66
N SER A 450 -17.86 -11.48 -21.76
CA SER A 450 -18.60 -12.75 -21.71
C SER A 450 -17.76 -13.93 -21.19
N LYS A 451 -16.42 -13.86 -21.30
CA LYS A 451 -15.50 -14.89 -20.78
C LYS A 451 -15.37 -14.87 -19.25
N MET A 452 -15.75 -13.78 -18.62
CA MET A 452 -15.71 -13.63 -17.16
C MET A 452 -16.98 -14.20 -16.50
N ASP A 453 -18.06 -14.39 -17.26
CA ASP A 453 -19.35 -14.88 -16.79
C ASP A 453 -19.36 -16.42 -16.74
N LEU A 454 -18.75 -17.01 -15.70
CA LEU A 454 -18.60 -18.47 -15.59
C LEU A 454 -19.89 -19.16 -15.12
N GLU A 455 -20.72 -18.47 -14.34
CA GLU A 455 -21.95 -19.01 -13.75
C GLU A 455 -23.23 -18.53 -14.47
N GLY A 456 -23.10 -17.59 -15.40
CA GLY A 456 -24.21 -16.95 -16.09
C GLY A 456 -24.80 -15.77 -15.31
N GLY A 457 -25.67 -14.99 -15.97
CA GLY A 457 -26.34 -13.86 -15.33
C GLY A 457 -25.56 -12.56 -15.29
N ARG A 458 -24.39 -12.48 -15.92
CA ARG A 458 -23.47 -11.34 -15.84
C ARG A 458 -23.05 -11.04 -14.39
N SER A 459 -22.66 -12.07 -13.65
CA SER A 459 -22.16 -11.98 -12.30
C SER A 459 -20.68 -12.33 -12.19
N MET A 460 -20.00 -11.64 -11.28
CA MET A 460 -18.64 -11.97 -10.84
C MET A 460 -18.63 -12.58 -9.43
N ASP A 461 -19.77 -13.14 -8.97
CA ASP A 461 -19.86 -13.76 -7.63
C ASP A 461 -18.80 -14.84 -7.46
N TRP A 462 -18.62 -15.74 -8.46
CA TRP A 462 -17.58 -16.77 -8.44
C TRP A 462 -16.19 -16.22 -8.11
N PHE A 463 -15.85 -15.03 -8.63
CA PHE A 463 -14.54 -14.43 -8.42
C PHE A 463 -14.43 -13.77 -7.04
N PHE A 464 -15.42 -12.91 -6.70
CA PHE A 464 -15.38 -12.17 -5.45
C PHE A 464 -15.59 -13.08 -4.24
N ASP A 465 -16.45 -14.08 -4.32
CA ASP A 465 -16.68 -15.03 -3.20
C ASP A 465 -15.44 -15.89 -2.93
N GLN A 466 -14.69 -16.25 -3.96
CA GLN A 466 -13.53 -17.12 -3.83
C GLN A 466 -12.24 -16.36 -3.50
N TYR A 467 -11.94 -15.27 -4.20
CA TYR A 467 -10.68 -14.57 -4.04
C TYR A 467 -10.72 -13.42 -3.04
N VAL A 468 -11.88 -12.77 -2.87
CA VAL A 468 -12.04 -11.61 -1.97
C VAL A 468 -12.64 -12.03 -0.62
N ARG A 469 -13.75 -12.80 -0.63
CA ARG A 469 -14.47 -13.25 0.56
C ARG A 469 -14.02 -14.62 1.04
N GLY A 470 -13.29 -15.37 0.22
CA GLY A 470 -12.79 -16.71 0.51
C GLY A 470 -11.29 -16.74 0.85
N THR A 471 -10.86 -17.89 1.36
CA THR A 471 -9.46 -18.21 1.72
C THR A 471 -8.89 -19.28 0.80
N GLY A 472 -7.58 -19.51 0.90
CA GLY A 472 -6.87 -20.52 0.13
C GLY A 472 -6.42 -20.03 -1.25
N ILE A 473 -5.57 -20.81 -1.86
CA ILE A 473 -5.05 -20.64 -3.23
C ILE A 473 -5.15 -22.01 -3.91
N PRO A 474 -5.78 -22.10 -5.09
CA PRO A 474 -5.91 -23.40 -5.77
C PRO A 474 -4.56 -23.93 -6.23
N HIS A 475 -4.35 -25.22 -6.00
CA HIS A 475 -3.26 -26.01 -6.54
C HIS A 475 -3.76 -26.77 -7.74
N TYR A 476 -3.07 -26.69 -8.86
CA TYR A 476 -3.44 -27.36 -10.09
C TYR A 476 -2.33 -28.29 -10.57
N LYS A 477 -2.73 -29.52 -10.88
CA LYS A 477 -1.89 -30.52 -11.55
C LYS A 477 -2.61 -31.00 -12.81
N VAL A 478 -1.87 -31.32 -13.88
CA VAL A 478 -2.43 -31.82 -15.13
C VAL A 478 -1.82 -33.15 -15.53
N ASP A 479 -2.68 -34.15 -15.78
CA ASP A 479 -2.33 -35.39 -16.42
C ASP A 479 -2.93 -35.42 -17.82
N PHE A 480 -2.18 -35.92 -18.81
CA PHE A 480 -2.66 -35.91 -20.19
C PHE A 480 -2.10 -37.07 -21.03
N THR A 481 -2.80 -37.34 -22.11
CA THR A 481 -2.36 -38.20 -23.22
C THR A 481 -2.56 -37.48 -24.54
N SER A 482 -1.77 -37.80 -25.57
CA SER A 482 -1.94 -37.27 -26.91
C SER A 482 -2.07 -38.41 -27.93
N HIS A 483 -3.04 -38.29 -28.84
CA HIS A 483 -3.29 -39.24 -29.90
C HIS A 483 -3.22 -38.57 -31.25
N HIS A 484 -2.58 -39.20 -32.24
CA HIS A 484 -2.53 -38.70 -33.61
C HIS A 484 -3.91 -38.78 -34.25
N THR A 485 -4.28 -37.75 -34.99
CA THR A 485 -5.53 -37.62 -35.77
C THR A 485 -5.19 -37.12 -37.17
N GLU A 486 -6.15 -37.19 -38.10
CA GLU A 486 -5.95 -36.67 -39.46
C GLU A 486 -5.59 -35.16 -39.53
N LYS A 487 -5.90 -34.39 -38.46
CA LYS A 487 -5.68 -32.93 -38.37
C LYS A 487 -4.61 -32.53 -37.34
N GLY A 488 -3.72 -33.44 -36.96
CA GLY A 488 -2.69 -33.22 -35.92
C GLY A 488 -2.87 -34.14 -34.73
N PHE A 489 -2.87 -33.61 -33.53
CA PHE A 489 -2.97 -34.38 -32.29
C PHE A 489 -4.17 -33.95 -31.47
N GLN A 490 -4.89 -34.92 -30.90
CA GLN A 490 -5.87 -34.67 -29.85
C GLN A 490 -5.21 -34.90 -28.51
N VAL A 491 -5.22 -33.86 -27.66
CA VAL A 491 -4.70 -33.85 -26.29
C VAL A 491 -5.88 -34.00 -25.35
N ARG A 492 -5.96 -35.10 -24.61
CA ARG A 492 -6.99 -35.36 -23.60
C ARG A 492 -6.33 -35.50 -22.24
N GLY A 493 -7.00 -34.98 -21.20
CA GLY A 493 -6.45 -35.08 -19.87
C GLY A 493 -7.43 -34.71 -18.78
N THR A 494 -6.90 -34.68 -17.57
CA THR A 494 -7.61 -34.27 -16.36
C THR A 494 -6.81 -33.19 -15.66
N LEU A 495 -7.49 -32.10 -15.35
CA LEU A 495 -7.00 -31.05 -14.46
C LEU A 495 -7.46 -31.41 -13.04
N HIS A 496 -6.51 -31.63 -12.14
CA HIS A 496 -6.75 -31.88 -10.72
C HIS A 496 -6.68 -30.55 -9.96
N GLN A 497 -7.60 -30.34 -9.01
CA GLN A 497 -7.69 -29.16 -8.16
C GLN A 497 -7.61 -29.58 -6.69
N SER A 498 -6.81 -28.86 -5.90
CA SER A 498 -6.71 -29.03 -4.45
C SER A 498 -6.42 -27.71 -3.75
N GLY A 499 -6.35 -27.70 -2.40
CA GLY A 499 -6.07 -26.50 -1.61
C GLY A 499 -7.23 -25.49 -1.47
N VAL A 500 -8.39 -25.80 -2.08
CA VAL A 500 -9.61 -24.95 -2.04
C VAL A 500 -10.85 -25.84 -1.94
N PRO A 501 -12.02 -25.28 -1.57
CA PRO A 501 -13.28 -26.04 -1.55
C PRO A 501 -13.63 -26.62 -2.94
N ARG A 502 -14.39 -27.73 -2.97
CA ARG A 502 -14.83 -28.38 -4.23
C ARG A 502 -15.68 -27.48 -5.12
N SER A 503 -16.37 -26.50 -4.53
CA SER A 503 -17.14 -25.49 -5.25
C SER A 503 -16.31 -24.42 -5.92
N PHE A 504 -14.99 -24.42 -5.73
CA PHE A 504 -14.10 -23.43 -6.33
C PHE A 504 -13.99 -23.66 -7.83
N ILE A 505 -14.24 -22.60 -8.61
CA ILE A 505 -14.16 -22.60 -10.09
C ILE A 505 -13.19 -21.53 -10.56
N ALA A 506 -12.42 -21.82 -11.60
CA ALA A 506 -11.53 -20.85 -12.23
C ALA A 506 -11.26 -21.18 -13.70
N PRO A 507 -11.01 -20.16 -14.56
CA PRO A 507 -10.62 -20.36 -15.95
C PRO A 507 -9.10 -20.61 -16.04
N VAL A 508 -8.69 -21.88 -16.00
CA VAL A 508 -7.28 -22.30 -15.98
C VAL A 508 -6.73 -22.43 -17.40
N PRO A 509 -5.82 -21.54 -17.85
CA PRO A 509 -5.23 -21.63 -19.17
C PRO A 509 -4.16 -22.72 -19.23
N LEU A 510 -4.24 -23.57 -20.26
CA LEU A 510 -3.27 -24.62 -20.55
C LEU A 510 -2.46 -24.30 -21.80
N PHE A 511 -1.16 -24.55 -21.71
CA PHE A 511 -0.22 -24.35 -22.81
C PHE A 511 0.56 -25.65 -23.08
N ALA A 512 0.90 -25.89 -24.35
CA ALA A 512 1.73 -27.00 -24.77
C ALA A 512 3.18 -26.58 -24.97
N SER A 513 4.12 -27.31 -24.39
CA SER A 513 5.52 -27.30 -24.82
C SER A 513 5.69 -28.29 -25.96
N LEU A 514 5.93 -27.79 -27.17
CA LEU A 514 6.07 -28.59 -28.39
C LEU A 514 7.54 -28.82 -28.80
N GLY A 515 8.50 -28.30 -28.03
CA GLY A 515 9.94 -28.33 -28.30
C GLY A 515 10.61 -27.01 -27.90
N PRO A 516 11.81 -26.69 -28.44
CA PRO A 516 12.45 -25.41 -28.22
C PRO A 516 11.57 -24.26 -28.74
N GLY A 517 11.27 -23.29 -27.89
CA GLY A 517 10.44 -22.14 -28.25
C GLY A 517 9.45 -21.75 -27.17
N HIS A 518 8.59 -20.78 -27.48
CA HIS A 518 7.53 -20.36 -26.56
C HIS A 518 6.41 -21.40 -26.49
N PRO A 519 5.84 -21.64 -25.29
CA PRO A 519 4.69 -22.52 -25.15
C PRO A 519 3.50 -22.02 -26.00
N VAL A 520 2.77 -22.98 -26.60
CA VAL A 520 1.60 -22.68 -27.43
C VAL A 520 0.33 -22.81 -26.61
N TYR A 521 -0.53 -21.79 -26.62
CA TYR A 521 -1.82 -21.83 -25.94
C TYR A 521 -2.72 -22.92 -26.58
N LEU A 522 -3.23 -23.84 -25.76
CA LEU A 522 -4.14 -24.90 -26.16
C LEU A 522 -5.61 -24.52 -25.94
N GLY A 523 -5.90 -23.90 -24.81
CA GLY A 523 -7.24 -23.57 -24.40
C GLY A 523 -7.33 -23.29 -22.90
N THR A 524 -8.53 -22.93 -22.44
CA THR A 524 -8.84 -22.72 -21.03
C THR A 524 -9.77 -23.81 -20.54
N VAL A 525 -9.43 -24.43 -19.41
CA VAL A 525 -10.27 -25.38 -18.68
C VAL A 525 -10.95 -24.62 -17.55
N ILE A 526 -12.28 -24.65 -17.50
CA ILE A 526 -13.00 -24.15 -16.32
C ILE A 526 -12.94 -25.26 -15.28
N SER A 527 -12.12 -25.05 -14.24
CA SER A 527 -12.03 -26.03 -13.15
C SER A 527 -13.37 -26.10 -12.40
N ASN A 528 -13.80 -27.33 -12.05
CA ASN A 528 -15.04 -27.56 -11.32
C ASN A 528 -14.89 -28.89 -10.53
N GLY A 529 -14.84 -28.79 -9.22
CA GLY A 529 -14.55 -29.93 -8.35
C GLY A 529 -13.08 -30.33 -8.32
N ASP A 530 -12.80 -31.51 -7.79
CA ASP A 530 -11.42 -32.00 -7.59
C ASP A 530 -10.76 -32.39 -8.93
N GLU A 531 -11.58 -32.76 -9.93
CA GLU A 531 -11.13 -33.22 -11.25
C GLU A 531 -12.00 -32.65 -12.38
N THR A 532 -11.36 -32.13 -13.41
CA THR A 532 -12.03 -31.63 -14.60
C THR A 532 -11.38 -32.20 -15.86
N HIS A 533 -12.16 -32.91 -16.67
CA HIS A 533 -11.67 -33.49 -17.93
C HIS A 533 -11.65 -32.45 -19.05
N PHE A 534 -10.62 -32.53 -19.89
CA PHE A 534 -10.50 -31.64 -21.05
C PHE A 534 -10.07 -32.38 -22.33
N SER A 535 -10.34 -31.77 -23.47
CA SER A 535 -9.87 -32.23 -24.77
C SER A 535 -9.59 -31.03 -25.68
N PHE A 536 -8.34 -30.91 -26.15
CA PHE A 536 -7.90 -29.87 -27.08
C PHE A 536 -7.23 -30.48 -28.31
N ASN A 537 -7.17 -29.72 -29.40
CA ASN A 537 -6.39 -30.07 -30.57
C ASN A 537 -5.05 -29.34 -30.55
N SER A 538 -3.99 -30.04 -31.01
CA SER A 538 -2.64 -29.52 -31.17
C SER A 538 -2.06 -29.89 -32.53
N GLN A 539 -1.21 -29.04 -33.08
CA GLN A 539 -0.54 -29.34 -34.35
C GLN A 539 0.55 -30.40 -34.22
N ALA A 540 1.17 -30.51 -33.03
CA ALA A 540 2.20 -31.48 -32.70
C ALA A 540 1.93 -32.12 -31.33
N ALA A 541 2.51 -33.29 -31.06
CA ALA A 541 2.41 -33.94 -29.76
C ALA A 541 3.09 -33.08 -28.67
N PRO A 542 2.39 -32.67 -27.61
CA PRO A 542 3.03 -31.99 -26.49
C PRO A 542 4.01 -32.89 -25.73
N HIS A 543 5.17 -32.37 -25.42
CA HIS A 543 6.10 -33.00 -24.48
C HIS A 543 5.67 -32.77 -23.02
N LYS A 544 5.09 -31.59 -22.74
CA LYS A 544 4.61 -31.19 -21.42
C LYS A 544 3.45 -30.20 -21.59
N LEU A 545 2.48 -30.26 -20.68
CA LEU A 545 1.52 -29.15 -20.51
C LEU A 545 1.99 -28.25 -19.38
N LEU A 546 1.77 -26.97 -19.57
CA LEU A 546 2.07 -25.91 -18.61
C LEU A 546 0.76 -25.26 -18.19
N ILE A 547 0.60 -25.09 -16.89
CA ILE A 547 -0.55 -24.42 -16.30
C ILE A 547 -0.19 -22.95 -16.12
N ASP A 548 -0.91 -22.07 -16.75
CA ASP A 548 -0.81 -20.61 -16.64
C ASP A 548 0.64 -20.06 -16.60
N PRO A 549 1.48 -20.32 -17.61
CA PRO A 549 2.85 -19.80 -17.64
C PRO A 549 2.91 -18.27 -17.72
N ASN A 550 1.82 -17.61 -18.07
CA ASN A 550 1.69 -16.16 -18.16
C ASN A 550 1.24 -15.52 -16.84
N MET A 551 1.04 -16.32 -15.79
CA MET A 551 0.66 -15.84 -14.45
C MET A 551 -0.60 -14.97 -14.45
N THR A 552 -1.61 -15.35 -15.22
CA THR A 552 -2.89 -14.61 -15.31
C THR A 552 -3.86 -14.96 -14.17
N LEU A 553 -3.53 -15.98 -13.39
CA LEU A 553 -4.33 -16.52 -12.30
C LEU A 553 -3.50 -16.73 -11.03
N LEU A 554 -4.01 -16.34 -9.88
CA LEU A 554 -3.41 -16.71 -8.60
C LEU A 554 -3.68 -18.19 -8.31
N CYS A 555 -2.70 -19.03 -8.63
CA CYS A 555 -2.71 -20.47 -8.38
C CYS A 555 -1.30 -21.00 -8.14
N VAL A 556 -1.22 -22.27 -7.70
CA VAL A 556 0.02 -23.03 -7.60
C VAL A 556 0.01 -24.08 -8.71
N PRO A 557 0.79 -23.93 -9.78
CA PRO A 557 0.96 -24.96 -10.79
C PRO A 557 1.92 -26.04 -10.28
N GLU A 558 1.55 -27.33 -10.36
CA GLU A 558 2.35 -28.50 -9.98
C GLU A 558 2.84 -29.31 -11.18
#